data_1141abc4c3127c8e116a8b40c6be737c
#
_entry.id   1141abc4c3127c8e116a8b40c6be737c
#
_cell.length_a   1.000
_cell.length_b   1.000
_cell.length_c   1.000
_cell.angle_alpha   90.00
_cell.angle_beta   90.00
_cell.angle_gamma   90.00
#
_symmetry.space_group_name_H-M   'P 1'
#
loop_
_entity.id
_entity.type
_entity.pdbx_description
1 polymer ?
#
loop_
_entity_poly.entity_id
_entity_poly.type
_entity_poly.pdbx_seq_one_letter_code
_entity_poly.pdbx_strand_id
1 'polypeptide(L)'
;SWNNGYQMQSDDTMKFVKHHFNSYTLENELKPAQILSDWSGTISVSEAKKLGYVIPDGYTESTVGKLNFDSVDKILEIANQYGLQMRGHVMQWHQQTSTRFFKEGYSSSGANVSKEVMDKRLEFYIRSVMKHVMDKEKSLTGKAGSLVYCWDITNEYTHRTNDPAATSWMDVYGDMGLKPTYVKKAYEVAYDELKQYGLQKDITLFYNDYNEYDVADEIVELINYINEGEEAKICGGIGMQSHITVNYPSLEKYGTAVDKFLATGLQVQVTELDIGIEDGQTEEDLANHYSDIMKLLISKQENRDKSVNARGITGVTVWGLYDAISWRKPTSCLLFGESLEDPKPAFYSFLEAATK
;
A
#
# COMPACT_ATOMS: atom_id res chain seq x y z
N SER A 1 4.03 9.74 -2.57
CA SER A 1 4.78 8.59 -3.11
C SER A 1 6.03 9.05 -3.83
N TRP A 2 6.91 8.12 -4.16
CA TRP A 2 8.20 8.37 -4.76
C TRP A 2 8.37 7.48 -5.98
N ASN A 3 8.73 8.05 -7.12
CA ASN A 3 8.89 7.31 -8.36
C ASN A 3 10.09 6.37 -8.39
N ASN A 4 11.03 6.51 -7.47
CA ASN A 4 12.09 5.52 -7.20
C ASN A 4 12.91 5.91 -5.96
N GLY A 5 13.52 4.94 -5.30
CA GLY A 5 14.41 5.17 -4.16
C GLY A 5 15.66 6.01 -4.50
N TYR A 6 15.89 6.32 -5.78
CA TYR A 6 16.98 7.19 -6.21
C TYR A 6 16.76 8.64 -5.76
N GLN A 7 15.51 9.14 -5.79
CA GLN A 7 15.18 10.50 -5.34
C GLN A 7 15.43 10.70 -3.85
N MET A 8 15.21 9.66 -3.04
CA MET A 8 15.49 9.68 -1.61
C MET A 8 16.98 9.78 -1.28
N GLN A 9 17.87 9.60 -2.24
CA GLN A 9 19.31 9.75 -2.03
C GLN A 9 19.77 11.22 -2.09
N SER A 10 18.90 12.13 -2.54
CA SER A 10 19.15 13.57 -2.53
C SER A 10 18.82 14.16 -1.16
N ASP A 11 19.82 14.75 -0.49
CA ASP A 11 19.65 15.42 0.80
C ASP A 11 18.66 16.59 0.72
N ASP A 12 18.70 17.36 -0.37
CA ASP A 12 17.78 18.48 -0.57
C ASP A 12 16.34 18.00 -0.76
N THR A 13 16.13 16.92 -1.53
CA THR A 13 14.81 16.30 -1.66
C THR A 13 14.28 15.81 -0.30
N MET A 14 15.14 15.17 0.51
CA MET A 14 14.72 14.66 1.82
C MET A 14 14.44 15.76 2.83
N LYS A 15 15.19 16.87 2.81
CA LYS A 15 14.89 18.06 3.61
C LYS A 15 13.54 18.67 3.21
N PHE A 16 13.28 18.77 1.90
CA PHE A 16 11.99 19.23 1.39
C PHE A 16 10.85 18.34 1.90
N VAL A 17 10.98 17.01 1.74
CA VAL A 17 9.94 16.08 2.22
C VAL A 17 9.73 16.20 3.71
N LYS A 18 10.80 16.23 4.50
CA LYS A 18 10.69 16.39 5.96
C LYS A 18 10.03 17.70 6.38
N HIS A 19 10.18 18.76 5.57
CA HIS A 19 9.57 20.06 5.85
C HIS A 19 8.05 20.04 5.62
N HIS A 20 7.59 19.34 4.59
CA HIS A 20 6.19 19.38 4.16
C HIS A 20 5.37 18.15 4.57
N PHE A 21 6.03 17.00 4.83
CA PHE A 21 5.37 15.73 5.06
C PHE A 21 5.97 15.03 6.29
N ASN A 22 5.19 14.15 6.91
CA ASN A 22 5.62 13.34 8.05
C ASN A 22 5.77 11.85 7.71
N SER A 23 5.22 11.44 6.57
CA SER A 23 5.30 10.06 6.09
C SER A 23 5.36 10.01 4.56
N TYR A 24 5.71 8.84 4.04
CA TYR A 24 5.73 8.59 2.60
C TYR A 24 5.39 7.12 2.30
N THR A 25 5.12 6.83 1.04
CA THR A 25 4.90 5.49 0.50
C THR A 25 5.87 5.26 -0.65
N LEU A 26 6.52 4.10 -0.69
CA LEU A 26 7.35 3.70 -1.82
C LEU A 26 6.47 3.30 -3.00
N GLU A 27 6.78 3.81 -4.19
CA GLU A 27 6.01 3.48 -5.37
C GLU A 27 6.27 2.05 -5.85
N ASN A 28 7.51 1.54 -5.74
CA ASN A 28 7.89 0.26 -6.31
C ASN A 28 8.70 -0.68 -5.41
N GLU A 29 9.59 -0.18 -4.57
CA GLU A 29 10.68 -0.94 -3.95
C GLU A 29 10.22 -2.03 -2.97
N LEU A 30 9.01 -1.91 -2.41
CA LEU A 30 8.37 -2.94 -1.57
C LEU A 30 7.38 -3.83 -2.31
N LYS A 31 7.13 -3.59 -3.59
CA LYS A 31 6.22 -4.44 -4.37
C LYS A 31 6.78 -5.84 -4.57
N PRO A 32 5.93 -6.87 -4.68
CA PRO A 32 6.38 -8.25 -4.83
C PRO A 32 7.38 -8.48 -5.96
N ALA A 33 7.22 -7.79 -7.10
CA ALA A 33 8.14 -7.92 -8.23
C ALA A 33 9.57 -7.42 -7.94
N GLN A 34 9.74 -6.51 -6.97
CA GLN A 34 11.07 -6.03 -6.57
C GLN A 34 11.70 -6.95 -5.52
N ILE A 35 10.90 -7.39 -4.56
CA ILE A 35 11.36 -8.29 -3.49
C ILE A 35 11.58 -9.70 -4.02
N LEU A 36 10.64 -10.25 -4.82
CA LEU A 36 10.71 -11.55 -5.50
C LEU A 36 11.30 -11.43 -6.90
N SER A 37 12.28 -10.56 -7.08
CA SER A 37 12.85 -10.25 -8.40
C SER A 37 13.21 -11.51 -9.18
N ASP A 38 12.80 -11.55 -10.44
CA ASP A 38 13.14 -12.64 -11.37
C ASP A 38 14.66 -12.85 -11.52
N TRP A 39 15.45 -11.83 -11.23
CA TRP A 39 16.92 -11.86 -11.28
C TRP A 39 17.55 -12.45 -10.02
N SER A 40 16.82 -12.52 -8.90
CA SER A 40 17.36 -12.99 -7.61
C SER A 40 17.53 -14.52 -7.57
N GLY A 41 16.83 -15.25 -8.42
CA GLY A 41 16.89 -16.71 -8.47
C GLY A 41 16.27 -17.38 -7.24
N THR A 42 16.72 -18.61 -6.96
CA THR A 42 16.27 -19.41 -5.80
C THR A 42 17.46 -19.81 -4.94
N ILE A 43 17.18 -20.06 -3.67
CA ILE A 43 18.14 -20.61 -2.69
C ILE A 43 17.54 -21.83 -2.00
N SER A 44 18.37 -22.68 -1.41
CA SER A 44 17.89 -23.81 -0.63
C SER A 44 17.19 -23.33 0.66
N VAL A 45 16.23 -24.12 1.13
CA VAL A 45 15.56 -23.86 2.43
C VAL A 45 16.58 -23.74 3.58
N SER A 46 17.68 -24.52 3.53
CA SER A 46 18.75 -24.42 4.55
C SER A 46 19.46 -23.07 4.50
N GLU A 47 19.75 -22.54 3.31
CA GLU A 47 20.35 -21.24 3.15
C GLU A 47 19.38 -20.10 3.53
N ALA A 48 18.13 -20.20 3.13
CA ALA A 48 17.07 -19.27 3.51
C ALA A 48 16.98 -19.10 5.03
N LYS A 49 16.99 -20.20 5.78
CA LYS A 49 17.01 -20.18 7.25
C LYS A 49 18.24 -19.47 7.82
N LYS A 50 19.41 -19.65 7.21
CA LYS A 50 20.64 -18.94 7.62
C LYS A 50 20.58 -17.44 7.36
N LEU A 51 19.84 -17.04 6.32
CA LEU A 51 19.57 -15.62 6.01
C LEU A 51 18.45 -15.01 6.87
N GLY A 52 17.84 -15.78 7.77
CA GLY A 52 16.80 -15.31 8.66
C GLY A 52 15.39 -15.34 8.06
N TYR A 53 15.21 -15.97 6.89
CA TYR A 53 13.87 -16.14 6.29
C TYR A 53 13.01 -17.11 7.13
N VAL A 54 11.73 -16.84 7.16
CA VAL A 54 10.75 -17.69 7.87
C VAL A 54 10.24 -18.77 6.92
N ILE A 55 10.58 -20.01 7.20
CA ILE A 55 10.06 -21.16 6.44
C ILE A 55 8.86 -21.72 7.22
N PRO A 56 7.64 -21.64 6.67
CA PRO A 56 6.44 -22.08 7.38
C PRO A 56 6.42 -23.61 7.58
N ASP A 57 5.75 -24.03 8.64
CA ASP A 57 5.49 -25.45 8.86
C ASP A 57 4.70 -26.05 7.68
N GLY A 58 5.12 -27.25 7.25
CA GLY A 58 4.53 -27.89 6.09
C GLY A 58 4.97 -27.32 4.74
N TYR A 59 6.01 -26.49 4.68
CA TYR A 59 6.65 -26.11 3.42
C TYR A 59 7.36 -27.32 2.82
N THR A 60 6.94 -27.76 1.64
CA THR A 60 7.36 -29.04 1.04
C THR A 60 8.44 -28.92 -0.02
N GLU A 61 8.71 -27.72 -0.53
CA GLU A 61 9.71 -27.50 -1.58
C GLU A 61 11.12 -27.45 -0.98
N SER A 62 12.13 -27.84 -1.75
CA SER A 62 13.54 -27.80 -1.32
C SER A 62 14.18 -26.42 -1.44
N THR A 63 13.55 -25.51 -2.19
CA THR A 63 14.03 -24.16 -2.49
C THR A 63 12.95 -23.13 -2.23
N VAL A 64 13.37 -21.88 -2.06
CA VAL A 64 12.52 -20.69 -2.01
C VAL A 64 13.05 -19.62 -2.96
N GLY A 65 12.21 -18.66 -3.36
CA GLY A 65 12.67 -17.45 -4.04
C GLY A 65 13.63 -16.68 -3.16
N LYS A 66 14.77 -16.25 -3.69
CA LYS A 66 15.68 -15.37 -2.95
C LYS A 66 15.08 -13.97 -2.92
N LEU A 67 14.87 -13.44 -1.71
CA LEU A 67 14.30 -12.11 -1.50
C LEU A 67 15.40 -11.03 -1.61
N ASN A 68 15.08 -9.92 -2.26
CA ASN A 68 15.98 -8.78 -2.41
C ASN A 68 15.50 -7.64 -1.50
N PHE A 69 16.30 -7.28 -0.50
CA PHE A 69 16.01 -6.22 0.44
C PHE A 69 16.91 -4.98 0.30
N ASP A 70 17.85 -4.97 -0.66
CA ASP A 70 18.88 -3.93 -0.77
C ASP A 70 18.30 -2.51 -0.83
N SER A 71 17.26 -2.31 -1.64
CA SER A 71 16.58 -1.01 -1.75
C SER A 71 15.80 -0.65 -0.49
N VAL A 72 15.09 -1.62 0.08
CA VAL A 72 14.27 -1.44 1.29
C VAL A 72 15.14 -1.07 2.48
N ASP A 73 16.26 -1.77 2.66
CA ASP A 73 17.21 -1.51 3.75
C ASP A 73 17.75 -0.08 3.69
N LYS A 74 18.16 0.36 2.50
CA LYS A 74 18.65 1.72 2.29
C LYS A 74 17.58 2.78 2.56
N ILE A 75 16.36 2.51 2.15
CA ILE A 75 15.24 3.42 2.35
C ILE A 75 14.85 3.53 3.83
N LEU A 76 14.89 2.43 4.58
CA LEU A 76 14.69 2.43 6.04
C LEU A 76 15.77 3.23 6.76
N GLU A 77 17.02 3.14 6.32
CA GLU A 77 18.13 3.96 6.84
C GLU A 77 17.89 5.46 6.61
N ILE A 78 17.45 5.84 5.42
CA ILE A 78 17.07 7.22 5.07
C ILE A 78 15.87 7.69 5.89
N ALA A 79 14.82 6.88 6.02
CA ALA A 79 13.66 7.19 6.84
C ALA A 79 14.06 7.50 8.29
N ASN A 80 14.90 6.66 8.87
CA ASN A 80 15.43 6.87 10.21
C ASN A 80 16.27 8.16 10.32
N GLN A 81 17.14 8.41 9.34
CA GLN A 81 18.00 9.60 9.31
C GLN A 81 17.19 10.90 9.34
N TYR A 82 16.08 10.95 8.60
CA TYR A 82 15.24 12.15 8.48
C TYR A 82 14.03 12.16 9.43
N GLY A 83 13.85 11.11 10.25
CA GLY A 83 12.74 10.99 11.19
C GLY A 83 11.38 10.97 10.48
N LEU A 84 11.26 10.25 9.38
CA LEU A 84 10.04 10.03 8.61
C LEU A 84 9.49 8.64 8.89
N GLN A 85 8.16 8.51 8.80
CA GLN A 85 7.49 7.22 8.80
C GLN A 85 7.10 6.82 7.38
N MET A 86 6.78 5.54 7.18
CA MET A 86 6.38 5.05 5.86
C MET A 86 5.21 4.05 5.95
N ARG A 87 4.45 3.97 4.87
CA ARG A 87 3.52 2.87 4.62
C ARG A 87 4.27 1.73 3.94
N GLY A 88 4.06 0.51 4.40
CA GLY A 88 4.51 -0.69 3.71
C GLY A 88 3.56 -1.00 2.55
N HIS A 89 3.99 -0.77 1.33
CA HIS A 89 3.18 -0.95 0.12
C HIS A 89 3.93 -1.81 -0.89
N VAL A 90 3.53 -2.99 -1.21
CA VAL A 90 2.36 -3.82 -0.87
C VAL A 90 2.80 -5.30 -0.79
N MET A 91 2.11 -6.11 0.03
CA MET A 91 2.45 -7.54 0.15
C MET A 91 1.86 -8.39 -0.96
N GLN A 92 0.63 -8.11 -1.38
CA GLN A 92 -0.09 -8.92 -2.37
C GLN A 92 -0.81 -8.03 -3.37
N TRP A 93 -0.52 -8.24 -4.65
CA TRP A 93 -1.18 -7.56 -5.75
C TRP A 93 -1.26 -8.50 -6.97
N HIS A 94 -2.32 -8.39 -7.77
CA HIS A 94 -2.44 -9.17 -9.00
C HIS A 94 -1.46 -8.68 -10.08
N GLN A 95 -1.12 -7.38 -10.08
CA GLN A 95 -0.06 -6.82 -10.90
C GLN A 95 1.30 -6.86 -10.16
N GLN A 96 2.38 -6.59 -10.86
CA GLN A 96 3.74 -6.45 -10.32
C GLN A 96 4.13 -7.54 -9.28
N THR A 97 3.69 -8.78 -9.53
CA THR A 97 4.14 -9.97 -8.83
C THR A 97 4.83 -10.90 -9.83
N SER A 98 6.05 -11.34 -9.52
CA SER A 98 6.81 -12.23 -10.41
C SER A 98 6.01 -13.48 -10.76
N THR A 99 5.82 -13.79 -12.03
CA THR A 99 5.09 -14.99 -12.49
C THR A 99 5.77 -16.27 -12.04
N ARG A 100 7.09 -16.28 -11.82
CA ARG A 100 7.84 -17.43 -11.29
C ARG A 100 7.41 -17.82 -9.91
N PHE A 101 6.89 -16.87 -9.12
CA PHE A 101 6.38 -17.16 -7.79
C PHE A 101 5.21 -18.15 -7.78
N PHE A 102 4.49 -18.26 -8.90
CA PHE A 102 3.34 -19.16 -9.09
C PHE A 102 3.71 -20.47 -9.80
N LYS A 103 4.96 -20.63 -10.25
CA LYS A 103 5.39 -21.74 -11.08
C LYS A 103 6.24 -22.77 -10.33
N GLU A 104 6.11 -24.05 -10.67
CA GLU A 104 6.94 -25.13 -10.12
C GLU A 104 8.44 -24.79 -10.27
N GLY A 105 9.19 -25.04 -9.21
CA GLY A 105 10.61 -24.75 -9.14
C GLY A 105 10.99 -23.29 -9.32
N TYR A 106 10.05 -22.34 -9.19
CA TYR A 106 10.24 -20.92 -9.52
C TYR A 106 10.76 -20.69 -10.94
N SER A 107 10.34 -21.53 -11.89
CA SER A 107 10.77 -21.47 -13.28
C SER A 107 9.71 -20.81 -14.15
N SER A 108 10.10 -19.88 -15.03
CA SER A 108 9.16 -19.22 -15.95
C SER A 108 8.42 -20.20 -16.88
N SER A 109 8.96 -21.39 -17.11
CA SER A 109 8.37 -22.46 -17.94
C SER A 109 7.68 -23.56 -17.14
N GLY A 110 7.67 -23.49 -15.81
CA GLY A 110 7.01 -24.46 -14.94
C GLY A 110 5.48 -24.41 -15.04
N ALA A 111 4.81 -25.51 -14.68
CA ALA A 111 3.37 -25.49 -14.44
C ALA A 111 3.03 -24.60 -13.24
N ASN A 112 1.77 -24.17 -13.10
CA ASN A 112 1.32 -23.52 -11.88
C ASN A 112 1.39 -24.49 -10.71
N VAL A 113 1.84 -24.01 -9.55
CA VAL A 113 1.84 -24.81 -8.33
C VAL A 113 0.41 -25.05 -7.83
N SER A 114 0.22 -26.03 -6.95
CA SER A 114 -1.06 -26.26 -6.29
C SER A 114 -1.37 -25.13 -5.29
N LYS A 115 -2.65 -25.01 -4.90
CA LYS A 115 -3.10 -24.03 -3.90
C LYS A 115 -2.35 -24.20 -2.58
N GLU A 116 -2.15 -25.43 -2.14
CA GLU A 116 -1.45 -25.75 -0.89
C GLU A 116 0.01 -25.29 -0.92
N VAL A 117 0.70 -25.46 -2.06
CA VAL A 117 2.07 -24.96 -2.23
C VAL A 117 2.06 -23.43 -2.27
N MET A 118 1.11 -22.82 -2.98
CA MET A 118 1.01 -21.37 -3.08
C MET A 118 0.69 -20.73 -1.74
N ASP A 119 -0.19 -21.33 -0.93
CA ASP A 119 -0.47 -20.90 0.45
C ASP A 119 0.81 -20.85 1.30
N LYS A 120 1.68 -21.84 1.15
CA LYS A 120 2.96 -21.87 1.87
C LYS A 120 3.99 -20.89 1.33
N ARG A 121 4.00 -20.65 0.02
CA ARG A 121 4.83 -19.60 -0.56
C ARG A 121 4.39 -18.20 -0.13
N LEU A 122 3.08 -17.94 -0.08
CA LEU A 122 2.53 -16.69 0.41
C LEU A 122 2.88 -16.45 1.88
N GLU A 123 2.72 -17.47 2.72
CA GLU A 123 3.10 -17.43 4.14
C GLU A 123 4.61 -17.17 4.29
N PHE A 124 5.45 -17.90 3.57
CA PHE A 124 6.90 -17.67 3.51
C PHE A 124 7.25 -16.22 3.18
N TYR A 125 6.65 -15.69 2.12
CA TYR A 125 6.92 -14.36 1.62
C TYR A 125 6.54 -13.29 2.62
N ILE A 126 5.29 -13.27 3.09
CA ILE A 126 4.79 -12.25 4.01
C ILE A 126 5.59 -12.25 5.31
N ARG A 127 5.77 -13.43 5.94
CA ARG A 127 6.53 -13.53 7.20
C ARG A 127 7.98 -13.07 7.02
N SER A 128 8.64 -13.50 5.94
CA SER A 128 10.05 -13.14 5.72
C SER A 128 10.23 -11.65 5.45
N VAL A 129 9.34 -11.02 4.69
CA VAL A 129 9.40 -9.58 4.41
C VAL A 129 9.12 -8.76 5.67
N MET A 130 8.03 -9.05 6.38
CA MET A 130 7.67 -8.31 7.60
C MET A 130 8.73 -8.47 8.69
N LYS A 131 9.19 -9.70 8.91
CA LYS A 131 10.28 -9.98 9.86
C LYS A 131 11.53 -9.17 9.52
N HIS A 132 11.97 -9.20 8.24
CA HIS A 132 13.16 -8.48 7.80
C HIS A 132 13.06 -6.98 8.09
N VAL A 133 11.94 -6.36 7.71
CA VAL A 133 11.70 -4.94 7.93
C VAL A 133 11.69 -4.61 9.43
N MET A 134 10.96 -5.36 10.25
CA MET A 134 10.88 -5.14 11.70
C MET A 134 12.24 -5.34 12.41
N ASP A 135 13.02 -6.33 11.99
CA ASP A 135 14.37 -6.56 12.53
C ASP A 135 15.34 -5.43 12.11
N LYS A 136 15.25 -4.94 10.85
CA LYS A 136 16.03 -3.79 10.38
C LYS A 136 15.68 -2.53 11.15
N GLU A 137 14.40 -2.23 11.35
CA GLU A 137 13.95 -1.11 12.18
C GLU A 137 14.49 -1.20 13.60
N LYS A 138 14.40 -2.39 14.22
CA LYS A 138 14.94 -2.61 15.56
C LYS A 138 16.44 -2.39 15.61
N SER A 139 17.17 -2.79 14.57
CA SER A 139 18.62 -2.54 14.46
C SER A 139 18.93 -1.05 14.33
N LEU A 140 18.13 -0.28 13.59
CA LEU A 140 18.36 1.14 13.35
C LEU A 140 17.93 2.03 14.53
N THR A 141 16.81 1.70 15.17
CA THR A 141 16.11 2.59 16.11
C THR A 141 16.03 2.04 17.54
N GLY A 142 16.38 0.78 17.74
CA GLY A 142 16.16 0.04 18.98
C GLY A 142 14.74 -0.53 19.13
N LYS A 143 13.80 -0.22 18.21
CA LYS A 143 12.38 -0.62 18.30
C LYS A 143 11.86 -1.07 16.95
N ALA A 144 11.31 -2.28 16.86
CA ALA A 144 10.54 -2.75 15.71
C ALA A 144 9.23 -1.95 15.56
N GLY A 145 8.75 -1.76 14.34
CA GLY A 145 7.55 -1.01 14.04
C GLY A 145 7.65 0.50 14.34
N SER A 146 8.85 1.05 14.26
CA SER A 146 9.10 2.47 14.52
C SER A 146 9.11 3.35 13.29
N LEU A 147 9.34 2.76 12.11
CA LEU A 147 9.38 3.45 10.83
C LEU A 147 8.17 3.11 9.96
N VAL A 148 7.83 1.83 9.82
CA VAL A 148 6.64 1.39 9.07
C VAL A 148 5.45 1.36 10.01
N TYR A 149 4.54 2.33 9.88
CA TYR A 149 3.40 2.49 10.81
C TYR A 149 2.13 1.75 10.39
N CYS A 150 2.05 1.28 9.14
CA CYS A 150 0.96 0.47 8.62
C CYS A 150 1.41 -0.30 7.36
N TRP A 151 0.63 -1.30 6.95
CA TRP A 151 0.89 -2.09 5.75
C TRP A 151 -0.35 -2.20 4.88
N ASP A 152 -0.18 -2.02 3.58
CA ASP A 152 -1.13 -2.46 2.57
C ASP A 152 -0.87 -3.95 2.33
N ILE A 153 -1.76 -4.81 2.81
CA ILE A 153 -1.59 -6.25 2.65
C ILE A 153 -2.05 -6.70 1.28
N THR A 154 -3.19 -6.19 0.83
CA THR A 154 -3.71 -6.49 -0.51
C THR A 154 -4.06 -5.19 -1.24
N ASN A 155 -3.67 -5.13 -2.50
CA ASN A 155 -3.95 -4.02 -3.42
C ASN A 155 -4.90 -4.45 -4.53
N GLU A 156 -5.96 -3.66 -4.77
CA GLU A 156 -6.80 -3.68 -5.98
C GLU A 156 -7.50 -5.02 -6.27
N TYR A 157 -7.86 -5.78 -5.24
CA TYR A 157 -8.50 -7.07 -5.46
C TYR A 157 -9.87 -6.96 -6.15
N THR A 158 -10.64 -5.88 -5.91
CA THR A 158 -11.93 -5.68 -6.58
C THR A 158 -11.76 -5.47 -8.09
N HIS A 159 -10.58 -5.04 -8.52
CA HIS A 159 -10.19 -4.81 -9.92
C HIS A 159 -9.30 -5.91 -10.53
N ARG A 160 -9.19 -7.07 -9.88
CA ARG A 160 -8.30 -8.18 -10.28
C ARG A 160 -8.51 -8.71 -11.70
N THR A 161 -9.65 -8.41 -12.32
CA THR A 161 -9.98 -8.83 -13.68
C THR A 161 -9.74 -7.74 -14.73
N ASN A 162 -9.36 -6.53 -14.32
CA ASN A 162 -9.18 -5.40 -15.23
C ASN A 162 -7.91 -5.51 -16.08
N ASP A 163 -6.91 -6.27 -15.63
CA ASP A 163 -5.71 -6.55 -16.40
C ASP A 163 -5.70 -8.02 -16.87
N PRO A 164 -6.00 -8.29 -18.15
CA PRO A 164 -6.01 -9.65 -18.70
C PRO A 164 -4.63 -10.35 -18.66
N ALA A 165 -3.54 -9.60 -18.46
CA ALA A 165 -2.18 -10.15 -18.36
C ALA A 165 -1.79 -10.53 -16.91
N ALA A 166 -2.54 -10.07 -15.92
CA ALA A 166 -2.22 -10.26 -14.50
C ALA A 166 -3.09 -11.34 -13.85
N THR A 167 -3.11 -12.55 -14.42
CA THR A 167 -4.01 -13.65 -14.03
C THR A 167 -3.42 -14.64 -13.04
N SER A 168 -2.15 -14.53 -12.67
CA SER A 168 -1.41 -15.57 -11.93
C SER A 168 -2.11 -16.06 -10.64
N TRP A 169 -2.73 -15.16 -9.86
CA TRP A 169 -3.49 -15.55 -8.68
C TRP A 169 -4.73 -16.36 -9.07
N MET A 170 -5.48 -15.92 -10.10
CA MET A 170 -6.68 -16.62 -10.57
C MET A 170 -6.32 -17.94 -11.26
N ASP A 171 -5.15 -18.04 -11.91
CA ASP A 171 -4.67 -19.27 -12.52
C ASP A 171 -4.39 -20.38 -11.49
N VAL A 172 -4.04 -20.00 -10.25
CA VAL A 172 -3.84 -20.95 -9.15
C VAL A 172 -5.13 -21.18 -8.37
N TYR A 173 -5.86 -20.12 -8.01
CA TYR A 173 -7.01 -20.24 -7.09
C TYR A 173 -8.37 -20.27 -7.77
N GLY A 174 -8.46 -19.92 -9.04
CA GLY A 174 -9.72 -19.61 -9.71
C GLY A 174 -10.28 -18.25 -9.30
N ASP A 175 -11.37 -17.84 -9.92
CA ASP A 175 -12.12 -16.66 -9.45
C ASP A 175 -12.95 -17.03 -8.22
N MET A 176 -12.67 -16.36 -7.11
CA MET A 176 -13.31 -16.61 -5.81
C MET A 176 -14.33 -15.53 -5.42
N GLY A 177 -14.71 -14.65 -6.36
CA GLY A 177 -15.61 -13.52 -6.08
C GLY A 177 -15.05 -12.64 -4.97
N LEU A 178 -15.89 -12.25 -4.01
CA LEU A 178 -15.49 -11.43 -2.87
C LEU A 178 -15.12 -12.25 -1.60
N LYS A 179 -14.88 -13.56 -1.77
CA LYS A 179 -14.44 -14.45 -0.68
C LYS A 179 -13.12 -15.18 -1.01
N PRO A 180 -12.06 -14.46 -1.34
CA PRO A 180 -10.78 -15.04 -1.72
C PRO A 180 -10.00 -15.58 -0.50
N THR A 181 -9.88 -16.89 -0.40
CA THR A 181 -9.20 -17.54 0.73
C THR A 181 -7.73 -17.12 0.85
N TYR A 182 -7.05 -16.93 -0.27
CA TYR A 182 -5.65 -16.51 -0.28
C TYR A 182 -5.45 -15.04 0.17
N VAL A 183 -6.44 -14.16 -0.07
CA VAL A 183 -6.41 -12.80 0.46
C VAL A 183 -6.61 -12.82 1.98
N LYS A 184 -7.64 -13.52 2.47
CA LYS A 184 -7.84 -13.69 3.92
C LYS A 184 -6.58 -14.27 4.56
N LYS A 185 -5.98 -15.32 3.98
CA LYS A 185 -4.73 -15.92 4.42
C LYS A 185 -3.58 -14.90 4.54
N ALA A 186 -3.47 -13.97 3.60
CA ALA A 186 -2.44 -12.93 3.67
C ALA A 186 -2.58 -12.06 4.93
N TYR A 187 -3.80 -11.66 5.29
CA TYR A 187 -4.07 -10.90 6.51
C TYR A 187 -3.84 -11.72 7.79
N GLU A 188 -4.29 -12.99 7.82
CA GLU A 188 -4.05 -13.89 8.95
C GLU A 188 -2.55 -14.02 9.23
N VAL A 189 -1.75 -14.27 8.19
CA VAL A 189 -0.29 -14.40 8.29
C VAL A 189 0.37 -13.11 8.74
N ALA A 190 0.00 -11.98 8.13
CA ALA A 190 0.56 -10.67 8.48
C ALA A 190 0.22 -10.27 9.92
N TYR A 191 -1.03 -10.49 10.34
CA TYR A 191 -1.47 -10.19 11.70
C TYR A 191 -0.77 -11.07 12.74
N ASP A 192 -0.59 -12.37 12.43
CA ASP A 192 0.15 -13.28 13.29
C ASP A 192 1.63 -12.88 13.40
N GLU A 193 2.25 -12.44 12.30
CA GLU A 193 3.62 -11.91 12.34
C GLU A 193 3.72 -10.66 13.22
N LEU A 194 2.77 -9.73 13.16
CA LEU A 194 2.71 -8.60 14.08
C LEU A 194 2.58 -9.03 15.54
N LYS A 195 1.83 -10.10 15.83
CA LYS A 195 1.72 -10.67 17.19
C LYS A 195 3.07 -11.15 17.73
N GLN A 196 3.95 -11.71 16.88
CA GLN A 196 5.28 -12.17 17.30
C GLN A 196 6.12 -11.01 17.86
N TYR A 197 5.87 -9.79 17.40
CA TYR A 197 6.54 -8.58 17.86
C TYR A 197 5.73 -7.77 18.89
N GLY A 198 4.51 -8.20 19.21
CA GLY A 198 3.59 -7.45 20.09
C GLY A 198 3.02 -6.17 19.46
N LEU A 199 3.04 -6.06 18.13
CA LEU A 199 2.71 -4.85 17.37
C LEU A 199 1.31 -4.84 16.74
N GLN A 200 0.51 -5.90 16.97
CA GLN A 200 -0.82 -6.07 16.34
C GLN A 200 -1.86 -4.99 16.75
N LYS A 201 -1.56 -4.18 17.77
CA LYS A 201 -2.41 -3.04 18.16
C LYS A 201 -1.87 -1.70 17.69
N ASP A 202 -0.58 -1.65 17.33
CA ASP A 202 0.12 -0.42 16.97
C ASP A 202 0.17 -0.25 15.46
N ILE A 203 0.34 -1.34 14.71
CA ILE A 203 0.43 -1.36 13.24
C ILE A 203 -0.88 -1.86 12.64
N THR A 204 -1.47 -1.05 11.78
CA THR A 204 -2.73 -1.39 11.10
C THR A 204 -2.46 -1.99 9.73
N LEU A 205 -3.16 -3.09 9.42
CA LEU A 205 -3.17 -3.72 8.11
C LEU A 205 -4.32 -3.16 7.28
N PHE A 206 -4.03 -2.66 6.09
CA PHE A 206 -4.96 -2.00 5.18
C PHE A 206 -5.26 -2.87 3.97
N TYR A 207 -6.47 -2.74 3.47
CA TYR A 207 -6.85 -3.03 2.10
C TYR A 207 -6.79 -1.72 1.30
N ASN A 208 -6.15 -1.70 0.13
CA ASN A 208 -5.96 -0.50 -0.69
C ASN A 208 -6.54 -0.71 -2.09
N ASP A 209 -7.32 0.26 -2.60
CA ASP A 209 -7.93 0.14 -3.92
C ASP A 209 -8.13 1.50 -4.60
N TYR A 210 -8.29 1.48 -5.92
CA TYR A 210 -8.63 2.66 -6.74
C TYR A 210 -10.09 2.66 -7.17
N ASN A 211 -10.58 3.79 -7.66
CA ASN A 211 -11.99 3.99 -7.98
C ASN A 211 -12.91 3.46 -6.87
N GLU A 212 -12.43 3.53 -5.65
CA GLU A 212 -13.04 2.98 -4.44
C GLU A 212 -14.45 3.53 -4.20
N TYR A 213 -14.75 4.69 -4.74
CA TYR A 213 -16.09 5.30 -4.73
C TYR A 213 -17.09 4.62 -5.69
N ASP A 214 -16.61 3.82 -6.63
CA ASP A 214 -17.46 3.02 -7.54
C ASP A 214 -17.75 1.63 -6.98
N VAL A 215 -16.82 1.07 -6.20
CA VAL A 215 -16.82 -0.31 -5.69
C VAL A 215 -16.86 -0.37 -4.17
N ALA A 216 -17.40 0.66 -3.52
CA ALA A 216 -17.37 0.77 -2.07
C ALA A 216 -18.10 -0.38 -1.35
N ASP A 217 -19.17 -0.91 -1.91
CA ASP A 217 -19.91 -2.05 -1.35
C ASP A 217 -19.09 -3.33 -1.43
N GLU A 218 -18.44 -3.57 -2.56
CA GLU A 218 -17.56 -4.72 -2.77
C GLU A 218 -16.37 -4.70 -1.83
N ILE A 219 -15.76 -3.53 -1.61
CA ILE A 219 -14.67 -3.35 -0.66
C ILE A 219 -15.13 -3.69 0.77
N VAL A 220 -16.29 -3.20 1.19
CA VAL A 220 -16.84 -3.48 2.52
C VAL A 220 -17.16 -4.97 2.66
N GLU A 221 -17.74 -5.62 1.65
CA GLU A 221 -18.04 -7.05 1.67
C GLU A 221 -16.76 -7.89 1.77
N LEU A 222 -15.73 -7.58 0.97
CA LEU A 222 -14.43 -8.23 1.01
C LEU A 222 -13.79 -8.13 2.40
N ILE A 223 -13.78 -6.93 2.98
CA ILE A 223 -13.17 -6.70 4.30
C ILE A 223 -13.95 -7.41 5.41
N ASN A 224 -15.27 -7.45 5.31
CA ASN A 224 -16.09 -8.24 6.23
C ASN A 224 -15.73 -9.72 6.17
N TYR A 225 -15.54 -10.27 4.96
CA TYR A 225 -15.08 -11.65 4.77
C TYR A 225 -13.67 -11.88 5.36
N ILE A 226 -12.74 -10.95 5.14
CA ILE A 226 -11.38 -11.06 5.73
C ILE A 226 -11.46 -11.14 7.26
N ASN A 227 -12.32 -10.36 7.87
CA ASN A 227 -12.48 -10.28 9.32
C ASN A 227 -13.45 -11.31 9.92
N GLU A 228 -14.12 -12.13 9.07
CA GLU A 228 -15.11 -13.12 9.53
C GLU A 228 -14.45 -14.23 10.33
N GLY A 229 -14.95 -14.49 11.56
CA GLY A 229 -14.43 -15.52 12.45
C GLY A 229 -13.17 -15.16 13.21
N GLU A 230 -12.60 -13.96 13.00
CA GLU A 230 -11.41 -13.51 13.70
C GLU A 230 -11.77 -12.89 15.07
N GLU A 231 -10.90 -13.08 16.06
CA GLU A 231 -11.05 -12.49 17.41
C GLU A 231 -10.84 -10.95 17.39
N ALA A 232 -10.15 -10.44 16.38
CA ALA A 232 -9.88 -9.01 16.19
C ALA A 232 -10.02 -8.65 14.70
N LYS A 233 -10.09 -7.35 14.41
CA LYS A 233 -10.06 -6.87 13.03
C LYS A 233 -8.64 -7.02 12.46
N ILE A 234 -8.38 -8.13 11.74
CA ILE A 234 -7.08 -8.38 11.08
C ILE A 234 -6.87 -7.48 9.86
N CYS A 235 -7.95 -7.09 9.16
CA CYS A 235 -7.97 -5.94 8.28
C CYS A 235 -8.56 -4.76 9.06
N GLY A 236 -7.73 -3.84 9.49
CA GLY A 236 -8.08 -2.72 10.37
C GLY A 236 -8.22 -1.38 9.65
N GLY A 237 -7.96 -1.31 8.34
CA GLY A 237 -8.00 -0.07 7.59
C GLY A 237 -8.40 -0.23 6.13
N ILE A 238 -8.92 0.86 5.57
CA ILE A 238 -9.31 1.02 4.18
C ILE A 238 -8.46 2.14 3.59
N GLY A 239 -7.68 1.82 2.55
CA GLY A 239 -6.92 2.75 1.74
C GLY A 239 -7.70 3.14 0.50
N MET A 240 -7.94 4.43 0.34
CA MET A 240 -8.52 5.03 -0.85
C MET A 240 -7.37 5.57 -1.69
N GLN A 241 -7.06 4.95 -2.83
CA GLN A 241 -5.99 5.46 -3.70
C GLN A 241 -6.30 6.89 -4.16
N SER A 242 -7.54 7.12 -4.57
CA SER A 242 -8.00 8.45 -4.99
C SER A 242 -7.21 9.03 -6.16
N HIS A 243 -6.98 8.20 -7.19
CA HIS A 243 -6.53 8.65 -8.49
C HIS A 243 -7.72 9.23 -9.26
N ILE A 244 -8.02 10.50 -9.03
CA ILE A 244 -9.23 11.16 -9.50
C ILE A 244 -8.94 12.23 -10.55
N THR A 245 -9.99 12.84 -11.09
CA THR A 245 -9.90 14.06 -11.92
C THR A 245 -10.77 15.15 -11.33
N VAL A 246 -10.61 16.38 -11.79
CA VAL A 246 -11.47 17.49 -11.37
C VAL A 246 -12.95 17.21 -11.67
N ASN A 247 -13.24 16.45 -12.74
CA ASN A 247 -14.61 16.14 -13.15
C ASN A 247 -15.17 14.87 -12.48
N TYR A 248 -14.34 13.96 -12.05
CA TYR A 248 -14.78 12.65 -11.54
C TYR A 248 -13.86 12.07 -10.46
N PRO A 249 -14.46 11.54 -9.39
CA PRO A 249 -15.89 11.52 -9.06
C PRO A 249 -16.42 12.89 -8.62
N SER A 250 -17.76 13.05 -8.55
CA SER A 250 -18.32 14.23 -7.85
C SER A 250 -17.96 14.17 -6.36
N LEU A 251 -17.87 15.34 -5.72
CA LEU A 251 -17.61 15.44 -4.27
C LEU A 251 -18.66 14.68 -3.45
N GLU A 252 -19.93 14.69 -3.89
CA GLU A 252 -21.01 13.94 -3.25
C GLU A 252 -20.76 12.43 -3.29
N LYS A 253 -20.39 11.90 -4.47
CA LYS A 253 -20.09 10.47 -4.66
C LYS A 253 -18.87 10.05 -3.83
N TYR A 254 -17.81 10.84 -3.88
CA TYR A 254 -16.60 10.60 -3.08
C TYR A 254 -16.92 10.61 -1.58
N GLY A 255 -17.65 11.64 -1.12
CA GLY A 255 -18.08 11.78 0.28
C GLY A 255 -18.99 10.64 0.76
N THR A 256 -19.84 10.09 -0.13
CA THR A 256 -20.69 8.93 0.18
C THR A 256 -19.85 7.68 0.41
N ALA A 257 -18.80 7.46 -0.37
CA ALA A 257 -17.87 6.34 -0.16
C ALA A 257 -17.11 6.49 1.17
N VAL A 258 -16.62 7.70 1.48
CA VAL A 258 -15.96 7.99 2.76
C VAL A 258 -16.90 7.69 3.94
N ASP A 259 -18.18 8.11 3.89
CA ASP A 259 -19.15 7.81 4.95
C ASP A 259 -19.36 6.31 5.12
N LYS A 260 -19.46 5.57 4.01
CA LYS A 260 -19.63 4.12 4.01
C LYS A 260 -18.41 3.43 4.66
N PHE A 261 -17.19 3.86 4.35
CA PHE A 261 -15.98 3.32 4.95
C PHE A 261 -15.86 3.70 6.44
N LEU A 262 -16.19 4.92 6.81
CA LEU A 262 -16.21 5.33 8.22
C LEU A 262 -17.22 4.54 9.06
N ALA A 263 -18.37 4.16 8.48
CA ALA A 263 -19.39 3.35 9.14
C ALA A 263 -18.93 1.91 9.45
N THR A 264 -17.85 1.41 8.84
CA THR A 264 -17.26 0.11 9.17
C THR A 264 -16.55 0.09 10.53
N GLY A 265 -16.25 1.24 11.09
CA GLY A 265 -15.41 1.39 12.29
C GLY A 265 -13.90 1.21 12.06
N LEU A 266 -13.48 1.05 10.79
CA LEU A 266 -12.07 0.89 10.43
C LEU A 266 -11.40 2.24 10.18
N GLN A 267 -10.07 2.27 10.25
CA GLN A 267 -9.32 3.45 9.82
C GLN A 267 -9.51 3.67 8.33
N VAL A 268 -9.59 4.93 7.91
CA VAL A 268 -9.61 5.33 6.51
C VAL A 268 -8.37 6.17 6.23
N GLN A 269 -7.69 5.91 5.13
CA GLN A 269 -6.62 6.78 4.65
C GLN A 269 -6.80 7.02 3.15
N VAL A 270 -6.59 8.26 2.73
CA VAL A 270 -6.33 8.57 1.33
C VAL A 270 -4.85 8.30 1.09
N THR A 271 -4.55 7.35 0.21
CA THR A 271 -3.23 6.73 0.13
C THR A 271 -2.40 7.18 -1.05
N GLU A 272 -3.05 7.67 -2.12
CA GLU A 272 -2.39 7.91 -3.40
C GLU A 272 -2.99 9.12 -4.15
N LEU A 273 -3.40 10.16 -3.42
CA LEU A 273 -4.11 11.29 -4.01
C LEU A 273 -3.31 11.95 -5.13
N ASP A 274 -3.89 11.93 -6.30
CA ASP A 274 -3.54 12.79 -7.42
C ASP A 274 -4.81 13.17 -8.20
N ILE A 275 -4.92 14.44 -8.61
CA ILE A 275 -6.13 15.00 -9.21
C ILE A 275 -5.78 15.51 -10.62
N GLY A 276 -6.09 14.72 -11.65
CA GLY A 276 -5.80 15.12 -13.03
C GLY A 276 -6.71 16.22 -13.53
N ILE A 277 -6.15 17.16 -14.31
CA ILE A 277 -6.92 18.09 -15.13
C ILE A 277 -7.11 17.51 -16.53
N GLU A 278 -8.26 17.81 -17.11
CA GLU A 278 -8.67 17.36 -18.44
C GLU A 278 -8.82 18.57 -19.38
N ASP A 279 -9.08 18.32 -20.65
CA ASP A 279 -9.23 19.38 -21.66
C ASP A 279 -10.25 20.44 -21.25
N GLY A 280 -9.83 21.70 -21.27
CA GLY A 280 -10.65 22.87 -20.92
C GLY A 280 -10.60 23.24 -19.43
N GLN A 281 -9.90 22.46 -18.58
CA GLN A 281 -9.70 22.79 -17.18
C GLN A 281 -8.38 23.54 -16.96
N THR A 282 -8.30 24.24 -15.83
CA THR A 282 -7.20 25.13 -15.48
C THR A 282 -6.53 24.72 -14.18
N GLU A 283 -5.35 25.28 -13.88
CA GLU A 283 -4.69 25.14 -12.58
C GLU A 283 -5.53 25.70 -11.42
N GLU A 284 -6.44 26.64 -11.69
CA GLU A 284 -7.37 27.16 -10.69
C GLU A 284 -8.46 26.13 -10.36
N ASP A 285 -8.98 25.41 -11.36
CA ASP A 285 -9.92 24.31 -11.15
C ASP A 285 -9.28 23.18 -10.32
N LEU A 286 -8.01 22.86 -10.61
CA LEU A 286 -7.23 21.91 -9.83
C LEU A 286 -7.08 22.37 -8.37
N ALA A 287 -6.70 23.62 -8.15
CA ALA A 287 -6.51 24.21 -6.83
C ALA A 287 -7.80 24.18 -6.00
N ASN A 288 -8.92 24.53 -6.63
CA ASN A 288 -10.23 24.47 -5.99
C ASN A 288 -10.60 23.05 -5.62
N HIS A 289 -10.37 22.08 -6.50
CA HIS A 289 -10.72 20.69 -6.25
C HIS A 289 -9.87 20.06 -5.13
N TYR A 290 -8.56 20.35 -5.06
CA TYR A 290 -7.71 19.95 -3.92
C TYR A 290 -8.22 20.52 -2.59
N SER A 291 -8.62 21.81 -2.60
CA SER A 291 -9.22 22.45 -1.43
C SER A 291 -10.53 21.78 -1.01
N ASP A 292 -11.39 21.47 -1.97
CA ASP A 292 -12.72 20.90 -1.71
C ASP A 292 -12.64 19.46 -1.21
N ILE A 293 -11.75 18.63 -1.77
CA ILE A 293 -11.47 17.28 -1.27
C ILE A 293 -10.95 17.36 0.18
N MET A 294 -10.01 18.25 0.48
CA MET A 294 -9.47 18.37 1.83
C MET A 294 -10.52 18.83 2.85
N LYS A 295 -11.32 19.84 2.50
CA LYS A 295 -12.44 20.31 3.33
C LYS A 295 -13.48 19.20 3.57
N LEU A 296 -13.80 18.44 2.51
CA LEU A 296 -14.71 17.30 2.61
C LEU A 296 -14.17 16.27 3.61
N LEU A 297 -12.91 15.85 3.49
CA LEU A 297 -12.28 14.88 4.39
C LEU A 297 -12.28 15.36 5.84
N ILE A 298 -11.95 16.64 6.09
CA ILE A 298 -11.99 17.22 7.42
C ILE A 298 -13.41 17.21 7.97
N SER A 299 -14.40 17.65 7.19
CA SER A 299 -15.81 17.64 7.59
C SER A 299 -16.29 16.22 7.93
N LYS A 300 -15.92 15.21 7.12
CA LYS A 300 -16.25 13.80 7.40
C LYS A 300 -15.57 13.30 8.68
N GLN A 301 -14.31 13.68 8.89
CA GLN A 301 -13.56 13.34 10.11
C GLN A 301 -14.21 13.93 11.38
N GLU A 302 -14.66 15.17 11.32
CA GLU A 302 -15.26 15.87 12.46
C GLU A 302 -16.66 15.34 12.80
N ASN A 303 -17.48 15.09 11.77
CA ASN A 303 -18.89 14.72 11.89
C ASN A 303 -19.13 13.20 12.02
N ARG A 304 -18.06 12.37 11.96
CA ARG A 304 -18.20 10.91 12.08
C ARG A 304 -18.78 10.51 13.45
N ASP A 305 -19.46 9.42 13.50
CA ASP A 305 -19.84 8.80 14.78
C ASP A 305 -18.61 8.18 15.48
N LYS A 306 -18.09 8.89 16.48
CA LYS A 306 -16.90 8.45 17.24
C LYS A 306 -17.13 7.20 18.08
N SER A 307 -18.39 6.83 18.35
CA SER A 307 -18.72 5.58 19.04
C SER A 307 -18.58 4.37 18.13
N VAL A 308 -18.75 4.56 16.80
CA VAL A 308 -18.55 3.55 15.76
C VAL A 308 -17.09 3.55 15.29
N ASN A 309 -16.56 4.73 15.01
CA ASN A 309 -15.21 4.89 14.47
C ASN A 309 -14.41 5.94 15.25
N ALA A 310 -13.69 5.48 16.26
CA ALA A 310 -12.89 6.36 17.12
C ALA A 310 -11.73 7.04 16.36
N ARG A 311 -11.11 6.33 15.39
CA ARG A 311 -9.94 6.84 14.64
C ARG A 311 -10.33 7.68 13.43
N GLY A 312 -11.24 7.18 12.61
CA GLY A 312 -11.70 7.87 11.40
C GLY A 312 -10.65 7.94 10.30
N ILE A 313 -10.53 9.12 9.68
CA ILE A 313 -9.54 9.41 8.63
C ILE A 313 -8.20 9.74 9.32
N THR A 314 -7.17 8.94 9.03
CA THR A 314 -5.89 9.00 9.75
C THR A 314 -4.72 9.47 8.89
N GLY A 315 -4.92 9.72 7.61
CA GLY A 315 -3.88 10.21 6.71
C GLY A 315 -4.37 10.57 5.33
N VAL A 316 -3.64 11.48 4.70
CA VAL A 316 -3.77 11.82 3.28
C VAL A 316 -2.37 11.85 2.69
N THR A 317 -2.12 11.03 1.68
CA THR A 317 -0.84 10.93 0.96
C THR A 317 -1.03 11.38 -0.49
N VAL A 318 -0.25 12.34 -0.93
CA VAL A 318 -0.20 12.76 -2.33
C VAL A 318 0.71 11.81 -3.11
N TRP A 319 0.28 11.32 -4.29
CA TRP A 319 0.98 10.28 -5.05
C TRP A 319 2.01 10.85 -6.04
N GLY A 320 2.98 11.54 -5.54
CA GLY A 320 4.10 12.09 -6.31
C GLY A 320 4.68 13.34 -5.66
N LEU A 321 5.86 13.72 -6.09
CA LEU A 321 6.53 14.93 -5.61
C LEU A 321 6.19 16.15 -6.48
N TYR A 322 6.30 16.01 -7.80
CA TYR A 322 6.01 17.05 -8.76
C TYR A 322 5.64 16.47 -10.13
N ASP A 323 4.91 17.23 -10.94
CA ASP A 323 4.28 16.76 -12.18
C ASP A 323 5.27 16.15 -13.19
N ALA A 324 6.46 16.75 -13.34
CA ALA A 324 7.42 16.29 -14.33
C ALA A 324 7.90 14.85 -14.16
N ILE A 325 7.74 14.26 -12.97
CA ILE A 325 8.09 12.86 -12.66
C ILE A 325 6.87 12.01 -12.24
N SER A 326 5.66 12.57 -12.31
CA SER A 326 4.43 11.83 -11.99
C SER A 326 4.20 10.71 -13.00
N TRP A 327 3.66 9.59 -12.53
CA TRP A 327 3.18 8.52 -13.41
C TRP A 327 2.01 8.99 -14.32
N ARG A 328 1.28 10.05 -13.88
CA ARG A 328 0.22 10.71 -14.64
C ARG A 328 0.68 12.04 -15.28
N LYS A 329 1.94 12.14 -15.63
CA LYS A 329 2.60 13.36 -16.12
C LYS A 329 1.75 14.25 -17.05
N PRO A 330 1.00 13.72 -18.04
CA PRO A 330 0.24 14.58 -18.94
C PRO A 330 -0.89 15.37 -18.29
N THR A 331 -1.32 15.01 -17.08
CA THR A 331 -2.54 15.55 -16.44
C THR A 331 -2.25 16.63 -15.39
N SER A 332 -1.00 17.07 -15.21
CA SER A 332 -0.60 18.10 -14.23
C SER A 332 -1.26 17.89 -12.84
N CYS A 333 -1.18 16.68 -12.30
CA CYS A 333 -2.07 16.21 -11.22
C CYS A 333 -1.57 16.47 -9.80
N LEU A 334 -0.38 17.05 -9.61
CA LEU A 334 0.26 17.18 -8.31
C LEU A 334 0.29 18.62 -7.79
N LEU A 335 0.82 18.77 -6.57
CA LEU A 335 0.91 20.05 -5.87
C LEU A 335 2.08 20.94 -6.35
N PHE A 336 3.08 20.32 -7.01
CA PHE A 336 4.25 20.98 -7.57
C PHE A 336 4.35 20.67 -9.07
N GLY A 337 4.84 21.65 -9.85
CA GLY A 337 4.90 21.55 -11.32
C GLY A 337 6.16 20.87 -11.83
N GLU A 338 7.11 21.63 -12.38
CA GLU A 338 8.31 21.08 -13.02
C GLU A 338 9.38 20.62 -12.00
N SER A 339 9.35 21.12 -10.77
CA SER A 339 10.31 20.79 -9.71
C SER A 339 9.74 21.02 -8.31
N LEU A 340 10.50 20.65 -7.27
CA LEU A 340 10.14 20.94 -5.87
C LEU A 340 10.13 22.45 -5.54
N GLU A 341 10.76 23.26 -6.34
CA GLU A 341 10.80 24.74 -6.19
C GLU A 341 9.67 25.44 -6.93
N ASP A 342 8.77 24.69 -7.56
CA ASP A 342 7.65 25.18 -8.37
C ASP A 342 6.29 24.81 -7.75
N PRO A 343 5.91 25.41 -6.59
CA PRO A 343 4.63 25.14 -5.95
C PRO A 343 3.48 25.73 -6.78
N LYS A 344 2.49 24.91 -7.09
CA LYS A 344 1.30 25.30 -7.85
C LYS A 344 0.25 25.96 -6.93
N PRO A 345 -0.75 26.66 -7.49
CA PRO A 345 -1.91 27.15 -6.72
C PRO A 345 -2.56 26.03 -5.87
N ALA A 346 -2.58 24.79 -6.37
CA ALA A 346 -3.09 23.62 -5.67
C ALA A 346 -2.39 23.35 -4.33
N PHE A 347 -1.07 23.57 -4.23
CA PHE A 347 -0.33 23.42 -2.98
C PHE A 347 -0.86 24.37 -1.88
N TYR A 348 -1.02 25.64 -2.23
CA TYR A 348 -1.50 26.64 -1.26
C TYR A 348 -2.95 26.40 -0.85
N SER A 349 -3.83 26.07 -1.80
CA SER A 349 -5.24 25.78 -1.54
C SER A 349 -5.43 24.54 -0.67
N PHE A 350 -4.65 23.48 -0.93
CA PHE A 350 -4.65 22.26 -0.12
C PHE A 350 -4.17 22.53 1.32
N LEU A 351 -3.06 23.28 1.47
CA LEU A 351 -2.50 23.63 2.78
C LEU A 351 -3.46 24.53 3.57
N GLU A 352 -4.05 25.54 2.94
CA GLU A 352 -5.02 26.44 3.58
C GLU A 352 -6.25 25.66 4.07
N ALA A 353 -6.76 24.72 3.27
CA ALA A 353 -7.87 23.86 3.67
C ALA A 353 -7.51 22.94 4.84
N ALA A 354 -6.27 22.45 4.90
CA ALA A 354 -5.80 21.57 5.97
C ALA A 354 -5.54 22.27 7.31
N THR A 355 -5.39 23.59 7.31
CA THR A 355 -5.00 24.37 8.52
C THR A 355 -6.13 25.21 9.12
N LYS A 356 -7.27 25.31 8.46
CA LYS A 356 -8.48 26.01 8.93
C LYS A 356 -9.47 25.04 9.56
#